data_893808cd4c639f186b67ffe46c3dd91f
#
_entry.id   893808cd4c639f186b67ffe46c3dd91f
#
_cell.length_a   1.000
_cell.length_b   1.000
_cell.length_c   1.000
_cell.angle_alpha   90.00
_cell.angle_beta   90.00
_cell.angle_gamma   90.00
#
_symmetry.space_group_name_H-M   'P 1'
#
loop_
_entity.id
_entity.type
_entity.pdbx_description
1 polymer ?
#
loop_
_entity_poly.entity_id
_entity_poly.type
_entity_poly.pdbx_seq_one_letter_code
_entity_poly.pdbx_strand_id
1 'polypeptide(L)'
;MAGCRFYGGYPITPSSEIPQIMAEYLPMVKGKFFQAEDEIAAIGMANAASVCGIKSTTATSGPGFSLKQEEIGWAINNELPVVIIDAQRIGPSTGQPTKPASADINTIINGRHGDGGNCVIVLSPTSVKECFTLTVEAFNLSERFRTPVIIALDGYLSHLSQNIDLPEKITVFDRIYKEKEAPFGLNGDIASFVPIGYGKGISYGGLIHDECGNRVSFDAEIAEKAISHLIRKQKNIIPAILSEKDKFLNLWEEYATDDCEYLIIAYGATAKAAQESVMNLRRQGIKIGCLTLKMLWPLNNVIFKKFRYAQKIIVAELNTGQLVKYLYEYFPKPLISPFNKWNGEPIKMSELESFCKNIVQEQKCRNLAGMSSSIISWQEESLKAETESSMEAIIFKNEVSEETPIELKKRYPFCPGCGHQSFSSIFLKVAKDIGLTNKNTVIIAGIGCGGIVGTTFKADVIKTSHGRTLNYARAIKILRPDLNVIVISGDGDLVNIGGNHLLHTAREKFDIKIFCLNNQNYGMTGGQPSGTTPDSAITSVNFSQTPVNLKSFLYDGLKVGFFATTPVLGAEEIIKKALLHKGFTFVEILSSCITYFAKKNPELVKPENLKKLQRVWERENENND
;
A
#
# COMPACT_ATOMS: atom_id res chain seq x y z
N MET A 1 11.91 15.50 9.46
CA MET A 1 11.19 16.78 9.45
C MET A 1 9.69 16.58 9.17
N ALA A 2 9.26 15.84 8.14
CA ALA A 2 7.84 15.60 7.81
C ALA A 2 7.03 14.80 8.85
N GLY A 3 7.65 14.31 9.90
CA GLY A 3 7.00 13.52 10.96
C GLY A 3 7.02 12.02 10.76
N CYS A 4 7.72 11.49 9.75
CA CYS A 4 7.88 10.05 9.55
C CYS A 4 8.52 9.38 10.79
N ARG A 5 7.96 8.24 11.22
CA ARG A 5 8.43 7.46 12.38
C ARG A 5 8.59 5.98 12.08
N PHE A 6 8.23 5.53 10.91
CA PHE A 6 8.43 4.14 10.50
C PHE A 6 8.91 4.03 9.05
N TYR A 7 9.94 3.23 8.84
CA TYR A 7 10.41 2.80 7.54
C TYR A 7 10.46 1.27 7.49
N GLY A 8 9.73 0.70 6.54
CA GLY A 8 9.85 -0.71 6.17
C GLY A 8 10.48 -0.82 4.79
N GLY A 9 11.59 -1.54 4.65
CA GLY A 9 12.30 -1.58 3.37
C GLY A 9 12.92 -2.92 3.05
N TYR A 10 13.17 -3.13 1.76
CA TYR A 10 13.98 -4.21 1.21
C TYR A 10 15.01 -3.61 0.24
N PRO A 11 16.29 -4.03 0.30
CA PRO A 11 17.36 -3.43 -0.50
C PRO A 11 17.16 -3.66 -1.99
N ILE A 12 17.12 -2.59 -2.78
CA ILE A 12 17.04 -2.65 -4.24
C ILE A 12 17.66 -1.39 -4.87
N THR A 13 18.51 -1.57 -5.89
CA THR A 13 19.12 -0.49 -6.66
C THR A 13 18.08 0.13 -7.62
N PRO A 14 17.96 1.49 -7.74
CA PRO A 14 18.84 2.52 -7.19
C PRO A 14 18.30 3.23 -5.93
N SER A 15 17.51 2.58 -5.10
CA SER A 15 16.93 3.19 -3.89
C SER A 15 17.74 2.92 -2.60
N SER A 16 18.93 2.32 -2.70
CA SER A 16 19.68 1.78 -1.55
C SER A 16 20.15 2.83 -0.53
N GLU A 17 20.38 4.06 -0.96
CA GLU A 17 20.81 5.16 -0.09
C GLU A 17 19.70 5.57 0.89
N ILE A 18 18.43 5.44 0.48
CA ILE A 18 17.29 5.81 1.32
C ILE A 18 17.22 4.96 2.59
N PRO A 19 17.20 3.61 2.54
CA PRO A 19 17.17 2.79 3.75
C PRO A 19 18.42 2.99 4.64
N GLN A 20 19.60 3.25 4.07
CA GLN A 20 20.81 3.52 4.84
C GLN A 20 20.63 4.76 5.71
N ILE A 21 20.18 5.87 5.12
CA ILE A 21 19.91 7.13 5.84
C ILE A 21 18.75 6.95 6.84
N MET A 22 17.70 6.24 6.46
CA MET A 22 16.57 5.99 7.37
C MET A 22 16.96 5.13 8.57
N ALA A 23 17.87 4.17 8.40
CA ALA A 23 18.39 3.35 9.50
C ALA A 23 19.21 4.19 10.52
N GLU A 24 19.92 5.21 10.03
CA GLU A 24 20.72 6.11 10.88
C GLU A 24 19.84 7.15 11.60
N TYR A 25 18.95 7.83 10.88
CA TYR A 25 18.24 9.00 11.41
C TYR A 25 16.92 8.71 12.12
N LEU A 26 16.19 7.64 11.76
CA LEU A 26 14.91 7.34 12.41
C LEU A 26 15.04 7.08 13.92
N PRO A 27 16.05 6.33 14.41
CA PRO A 27 16.24 6.15 15.85
C PRO A 27 16.44 7.46 16.61
N MET A 28 17.11 8.46 16.00
CA MET A 28 17.34 9.77 16.62
C MET A 28 16.05 10.54 16.94
N VAL A 29 14.99 10.27 16.17
CA VAL A 29 13.65 10.86 16.37
C VAL A 29 12.65 9.87 16.97
N LYS A 30 13.14 8.82 17.65
CA LYS A 30 12.33 7.73 18.22
C LYS A 30 11.48 6.97 17.18
N GLY A 31 11.88 7.02 15.92
CA GLY A 31 11.30 6.23 14.85
C GLY A 31 11.87 4.81 14.80
N LYS A 32 11.27 3.96 13.99
CA LYS A 32 11.66 2.57 13.79
C LYS A 32 12.02 2.33 12.33
N PHE A 33 13.18 1.76 12.11
CA PHE A 33 13.63 1.21 10.83
C PHE A 33 13.53 -0.30 10.87
N PHE A 34 13.03 -0.89 9.79
CA PHE A 34 12.97 -2.34 9.65
C PHE A 34 13.36 -2.78 8.23
N GLN A 35 14.33 -3.69 8.13
CA GLN A 35 14.66 -4.36 6.88
C GLN A 35 13.86 -5.66 6.79
N ALA A 36 12.90 -5.68 5.89
CA ALA A 36 12.04 -6.83 5.64
C ALA A 36 12.71 -7.86 4.73
N GLU A 37 12.14 -9.04 4.64
CA GLU A 37 12.61 -10.14 3.81
C GLU A 37 12.35 -9.98 2.31
N ASP A 38 11.37 -9.15 1.93
CA ASP A 38 11.03 -8.80 0.55
C ASP A 38 10.21 -7.50 0.49
N GLU A 39 9.90 -7.04 -0.72
CA GLU A 39 9.14 -5.82 -0.96
C GLU A 39 7.68 -5.92 -0.50
N ILE A 40 7.09 -7.11 -0.50
CA ILE A 40 5.72 -7.35 -0.07
C ILE A 40 5.63 -7.16 1.45
N ALA A 41 6.59 -7.74 2.18
CA ALA A 41 6.69 -7.53 3.62
C ALA A 41 6.93 -6.06 3.97
N ALA A 42 7.83 -5.40 3.24
CA ALA A 42 8.18 -4.00 3.46
C ALA A 42 6.97 -3.07 3.38
N ILE A 43 6.14 -3.19 2.33
CA ILE A 43 4.92 -2.37 2.19
C ILE A 43 3.84 -2.79 3.19
N GLY A 44 3.66 -4.08 3.46
CA GLY A 44 2.71 -4.56 4.47
C GLY A 44 3.01 -4.00 5.86
N MET A 45 4.29 -3.93 6.23
CA MET A 45 4.73 -3.30 7.49
C MET A 45 4.50 -1.78 7.50
N ALA A 46 4.72 -1.08 6.39
CA ALA A 46 4.42 0.35 6.27
C ALA A 46 2.91 0.62 6.40
N ASN A 47 2.07 -0.20 5.76
CA ASN A 47 0.61 -0.16 5.91
C ASN A 47 0.18 -0.37 7.37
N ALA A 48 0.75 -1.38 8.04
CA ALA A 48 0.47 -1.66 9.45
C ALA A 48 0.86 -0.49 10.36
N ALA A 49 2.00 0.16 10.10
CA ALA A 49 2.39 1.37 10.83
C ALA A 49 1.38 2.50 10.62
N SER A 50 0.90 2.68 9.39
CA SER A 50 -0.16 3.65 9.10
C SER A 50 -1.46 3.34 9.83
N VAL A 51 -1.86 2.06 9.91
CA VAL A 51 -3.03 1.63 10.71
C VAL A 51 -2.86 1.93 12.20
N CYS A 52 -1.62 1.90 12.72
CA CYS A 52 -1.29 2.36 14.08
C CYS A 52 -1.32 3.89 14.26
N GLY A 53 -1.64 4.66 13.22
CA GLY A 53 -1.64 6.14 13.27
C GLY A 53 -0.26 6.76 13.06
N ILE A 54 0.73 6.00 12.61
CA ILE A 54 2.12 6.43 12.47
C ILE A 54 2.44 6.74 11.00
N LYS A 55 3.03 7.91 10.74
CA LYS A 55 3.53 8.26 9.40
C LYS A 55 4.63 7.28 9.00
N SER A 56 4.42 6.61 7.88
CA SER A 56 5.25 5.52 7.39
C SER A 56 5.68 5.70 5.94
N THR A 57 6.80 5.10 5.59
CA THR A 57 7.30 5.12 4.21
C THR A 57 8.04 3.83 3.87
N THR A 58 8.16 3.56 2.59
CA THR A 58 8.97 2.51 1.99
C THR A 58 9.59 3.04 0.69
N ALA A 59 10.79 2.57 0.37
CA ALA A 59 11.43 2.85 -0.93
C ALA A 59 11.65 1.57 -1.70
N THR A 60 11.63 1.67 -3.04
CA THR A 60 11.80 0.54 -3.95
C THR A 60 12.19 1.00 -5.35
N SER A 61 12.21 0.08 -6.29
CA SER A 61 12.48 0.31 -7.72
C SER A 61 11.75 -0.72 -8.57
N GLY A 62 11.28 -0.36 -9.73
CA GLY A 62 10.72 -1.19 -10.80
C GLY A 62 10.13 -2.54 -10.41
N PRO A 63 10.93 -3.65 -10.39
CA PRO A 63 10.39 -4.97 -10.06
C PRO A 63 9.85 -5.05 -8.63
N GLY A 64 10.48 -4.38 -7.66
CA GLY A 64 9.97 -4.32 -6.30
C GLY A 64 8.70 -3.48 -6.18
N PHE A 65 8.55 -2.43 -7.02
CA PHE A 65 7.30 -1.68 -7.11
C PHE A 65 6.16 -2.55 -7.65
N SER A 66 6.44 -3.43 -8.62
CA SER A 66 5.46 -4.41 -9.12
C SER A 66 4.98 -5.35 -8.02
N LEU A 67 5.88 -5.84 -7.15
CA LEU A 67 5.52 -6.71 -6.02
C LEU A 67 4.64 -6.01 -4.96
N LYS A 68 4.72 -4.69 -4.85
CA LYS A 68 3.95 -3.91 -3.87
C LYS A 68 2.50 -3.62 -4.29
N GLN A 69 2.09 -3.90 -5.53
CA GLN A 69 0.82 -3.42 -6.08
C GLN A 69 -0.42 -3.88 -5.31
N GLU A 70 -0.47 -5.14 -4.86
CA GLU A 70 -1.59 -5.66 -4.07
C GLU A 70 -1.75 -4.88 -2.75
N GLU A 71 -0.65 -4.66 -2.05
CA GLU A 71 -0.64 -3.95 -0.76
C GLU A 71 -0.88 -2.44 -0.91
N ILE A 72 -0.51 -1.83 -2.04
CA ILE A 72 -0.92 -0.46 -2.37
C ILE A 72 -2.44 -0.41 -2.61
N GLY A 73 -3.01 -1.39 -3.31
CA GLY A 73 -4.45 -1.53 -3.49
C GLY A 73 -5.17 -1.71 -2.14
N TRP A 74 -4.59 -2.51 -1.24
CA TRP A 74 -5.10 -2.67 0.12
C TRP A 74 -5.08 -1.35 0.89
N ALA A 75 -4.01 -0.54 0.77
CA ALA A 75 -3.92 0.77 1.40
C ALA A 75 -4.95 1.76 0.84
N ILE A 76 -5.21 1.75 -0.47
CA ILE A 76 -6.24 2.58 -1.11
C ILE A 76 -7.63 2.22 -0.55
N ASN A 77 -7.98 0.93 -0.53
CA ASN A 77 -9.28 0.47 -0.04
C ASN A 77 -9.52 0.82 1.44
N ASN A 78 -8.45 0.89 2.24
CA ASN A 78 -8.50 1.26 3.65
C ASN A 78 -8.20 2.74 3.90
N GLU A 79 -8.10 3.54 2.86
CA GLU A 79 -7.82 4.98 2.92
C GLU A 79 -6.61 5.31 3.83
N LEU A 80 -5.51 4.58 3.66
CA LEU A 80 -4.32 4.71 4.50
C LEU A 80 -3.30 5.68 3.92
N PRO A 81 -2.85 6.65 4.69
CA PRO A 81 -1.70 7.48 4.37
C PRO A 81 -0.40 6.67 4.43
N VAL A 82 0.24 6.48 3.28
CA VAL A 82 1.56 5.86 3.15
C VAL A 82 2.32 6.57 2.05
N VAL A 83 3.60 6.89 2.27
CA VAL A 83 4.47 7.46 1.25
C VAL A 83 5.36 6.36 0.68
N ILE A 84 5.35 6.21 -0.64
CA ILE A 84 6.11 5.20 -1.36
C ILE A 84 7.07 5.90 -2.32
N ILE A 85 8.35 5.60 -2.23
CA ILE A 85 9.37 6.16 -3.13
C ILE A 85 9.74 5.08 -4.15
N ASP A 86 9.46 5.34 -5.43
CA ASP A 86 9.87 4.48 -6.53
C ASP A 86 11.02 5.14 -7.29
N ALA A 87 12.25 4.66 -7.04
CA ALA A 87 13.43 5.07 -7.78
C ALA A 87 13.52 4.27 -9.08
N GLN A 88 12.96 4.83 -10.14
CA GLN A 88 12.71 4.14 -11.41
C GLN A 88 14.00 3.80 -12.16
N ARG A 89 14.03 2.63 -12.75
CA ARG A 89 15.13 2.12 -13.56
C ARG A 89 14.64 1.45 -14.84
N ILE A 90 15.56 1.10 -15.74
CA ILE A 90 15.17 0.36 -16.95
C ILE A 90 14.65 -1.02 -16.60
N GLY A 91 13.44 -1.33 -17.08
CA GLY A 91 12.79 -2.63 -17.14
C GLY A 91 12.83 -3.22 -18.56
N PRO A 92 12.06 -4.30 -18.83
CA PRO A 92 11.21 -5.05 -17.88
C PRO A 92 12.00 -5.97 -16.95
N SER A 93 11.33 -6.51 -15.89
CA SER A 93 11.91 -7.38 -14.86
C SER A 93 13.12 -6.72 -14.17
N THR A 94 14.22 -7.44 -13.97
CA THR A 94 15.46 -6.90 -13.38
C THR A 94 16.04 -5.75 -14.21
N GLY A 95 15.91 -5.81 -15.54
CA GLY A 95 16.32 -4.78 -16.47
C GLY A 95 17.80 -4.37 -16.32
N GLN A 96 18.05 -3.07 -16.25
CA GLN A 96 19.38 -2.51 -16.00
C GLN A 96 19.35 -1.70 -14.68
N PRO A 97 19.78 -2.29 -13.56
CA PRO A 97 19.60 -1.70 -12.23
C PRO A 97 20.21 -0.32 -12.01
N THR A 98 21.31 -0.02 -12.70
CA THR A 98 22.06 1.24 -12.58
C THR A 98 21.73 2.26 -13.66
N LYS A 99 20.80 1.95 -14.57
CA LYS A 99 20.44 2.84 -15.67
C LYS A 99 19.11 3.55 -15.40
N PRO A 100 19.10 4.91 -15.44
CA PRO A 100 17.91 5.69 -15.14
C PRO A 100 16.82 5.53 -16.19
N ALA A 101 15.59 5.57 -15.73
CA ALA A 101 14.40 5.66 -16.56
C ALA A 101 13.28 6.34 -15.76
N SER A 102 12.20 6.74 -16.46
CA SER A 102 10.91 7.11 -15.86
C SER A 102 9.84 6.15 -16.40
N ALA A 103 10.15 4.84 -16.32
CA ALA A 103 9.43 3.80 -17.07
C ALA A 103 8.29 3.11 -16.29
N ASP A 104 8.05 3.50 -15.05
CA ASP A 104 7.06 2.87 -14.19
C ASP A 104 5.74 3.66 -14.07
N ILE A 105 5.60 4.78 -14.80
CA ILE A 105 4.44 5.69 -14.70
C ILE A 105 3.10 4.98 -14.91
N ASN A 106 2.99 4.10 -15.90
CA ASN A 106 1.77 3.31 -16.12
C ASN A 106 1.47 2.40 -14.91
N THR A 107 2.49 1.73 -14.37
CA THR A 107 2.35 0.85 -13.20
C THR A 107 2.05 1.65 -11.94
N ILE A 108 2.67 2.84 -11.80
CA ILE A 108 2.42 3.76 -10.69
C ILE A 108 0.96 4.23 -10.70
N ILE A 109 0.38 4.54 -11.85
CA ILE A 109 -1.00 5.04 -11.95
C ILE A 109 -2.01 3.89 -11.94
N ASN A 110 -1.82 2.83 -12.73
CA ASN A 110 -2.81 1.79 -13.01
C ASN A 110 -2.36 0.35 -12.69
N GLY A 111 -1.28 0.15 -11.93
CA GLY A 111 -0.77 -1.20 -11.63
C GLY A 111 -1.65 -2.05 -10.71
N ARG A 112 -2.64 -1.45 -10.02
CA ARG A 112 -3.61 -2.15 -9.18
C ARG A 112 -4.81 -2.58 -10.00
N HIS A 113 -5.36 -3.74 -9.67
CA HIS A 113 -6.61 -4.19 -10.28
C HIS A 113 -7.83 -3.49 -9.69
N GLY A 114 -8.94 -3.51 -10.41
CA GLY A 114 -10.23 -2.98 -9.98
C GLY A 114 -10.39 -1.45 -10.16
N ASP A 115 -11.64 -1.02 -10.19
CA ASP A 115 -12.00 0.38 -10.30
C ASP A 115 -11.69 1.14 -9.01
N GLY A 116 -11.24 2.38 -9.12
CA GLY A 116 -10.75 3.15 -7.97
C GLY A 116 -9.32 2.80 -7.52
N GLY A 117 -8.69 1.76 -8.10
CA GLY A 117 -7.31 1.38 -7.80
C GLY A 117 -6.25 2.41 -8.19
N ASN A 118 -6.64 3.46 -8.91
CA ASN A 118 -5.79 4.61 -9.24
C ASN A 118 -5.97 5.81 -8.28
N CYS A 119 -6.66 5.63 -7.15
CA CYS A 119 -6.80 6.66 -6.11
C CYS A 119 -5.49 6.84 -5.32
N VAL A 120 -4.50 7.38 -5.99
CA VAL A 120 -3.17 7.72 -5.48
C VAL A 120 -2.78 9.13 -5.92
N ILE A 121 -1.78 9.72 -5.27
CA ILE A 121 -1.14 10.94 -5.73
C ILE A 121 0.27 10.59 -6.19
N VAL A 122 0.69 11.10 -7.34
CA VAL A 122 2.04 10.85 -7.89
C VAL A 122 2.79 12.16 -8.03
N LEU A 123 3.90 12.28 -7.32
CA LEU A 123 4.79 13.43 -7.37
C LEU A 123 6.11 13.05 -8.07
N SER A 124 6.67 13.97 -8.83
CA SER A 124 7.96 13.77 -9.53
C SER A 124 8.87 14.97 -9.30
N PRO A 125 9.87 14.87 -8.41
CA PRO A 125 10.83 15.92 -8.18
C PRO A 125 11.75 16.11 -9.42
N THR A 126 12.19 17.35 -9.64
CA THR A 126 13.04 17.72 -10.76
C THR A 126 14.46 18.12 -10.33
N SER A 127 14.71 18.19 -9.04
CA SER A 127 15.99 18.56 -8.44
C SER A 127 16.17 17.95 -7.05
N VAL A 128 17.40 17.95 -6.53
CA VAL A 128 17.71 17.48 -5.17
C VAL A 128 16.92 18.29 -4.12
N LYS A 129 16.78 19.61 -4.32
CA LYS A 129 15.96 20.44 -3.44
C LYS A 129 14.50 19.99 -3.43
N GLU A 130 13.96 19.64 -4.60
CA GLU A 130 12.58 19.16 -4.71
C GLU A 130 12.41 17.73 -4.18
N CYS A 131 13.44 16.88 -4.21
CA CYS A 131 13.40 15.61 -3.50
C CYS A 131 13.09 15.83 -2.00
N PHE A 132 13.65 16.88 -1.40
CA PHE A 132 13.32 17.24 -0.02
C PHE A 132 11.91 17.83 0.10
N THR A 133 11.60 18.91 -0.64
CA THR A 133 10.32 19.64 -0.47
C THR A 133 9.12 18.80 -0.85
N LEU A 134 9.16 18.07 -1.97
CA LEU A 134 8.06 17.20 -2.39
C LEU A 134 7.92 15.95 -1.51
N THR A 135 8.98 15.49 -0.85
CA THR A 135 8.84 14.43 0.16
C THR A 135 8.06 14.92 1.37
N VAL A 136 8.30 16.13 1.85
CA VAL A 136 7.49 16.73 2.92
C VAL A 136 6.03 16.83 2.49
N GLU A 137 5.79 17.35 1.28
CA GLU A 137 4.44 17.47 0.73
C GLU A 137 3.78 16.13 0.47
N ALA A 138 4.53 15.09 0.09
CA ALA A 138 4.00 13.74 -0.05
C ALA A 138 3.38 13.24 1.25
N PHE A 139 4.04 13.47 2.40
CA PHE A 139 3.46 13.15 3.70
C PHE A 139 2.24 14.01 4.01
N ASN A 140 2.29 15.31 3.77
CA ASN A 140 1.15 16.22 4.01
C ASN A 140 -0.07 15.82 3.17
N LEU A 141 0.11 15.57 1.88
CA LEU A 141 -0.97 15.15 0.98
C LEU A 141 -1.52 13.76 1.35
N SER A 142 -0.62 12.84 1.72
CA SER A 142 -1.01 11.49 2.13
C SER A 142 -1.91 11.53 3.36
N GLU A 143 -1.51 12.26 4.40
CA GLU A 143 -2.27 12.44 5.63
C GLU A 143 -3.58 13.19 5.39
N ARG A 144 -3.54 14.26 4.59
CA ARG A 144 -4.69 15.10 4.29
C ARG A 144 -5.77 14.36 3.50
N PHE A 145 -5.38 13.68 2.44
CA PHE A 145 -6.31 12.97 1.56
C PHE A 145 -6.52 11.51 1.93
N ARG A 146 -5.85 11.03 2.99
CA ARG A 146 -5.92 9.64 3.42
C ARG A 146 -5.79 8.67 2.25
N THR A 147 -4.68 8.81 1.50
CA THR A 147 -4.39 8.00 0.32
C THR A 147 -2.89 7.79 0.18
N PRO A 148 -2.44 6.69 -0.43
CA PRO A 148 -1.03 6.52 -0.75
C PRO A 148 -0.52 7.64 -1.67
N VAL A 149 0.67 8.16 -1.37
CA VAL A 149 1.39 9.10 -2.24
C VAL A 149 2.67 8.44 -2.72
N ILE A 150 2.88 8.47 -4.03
CA ILE A 150 4.04 7.85 -4.67
C ILE A 150 4.95 8.96 -5.19
N ILE A 151 6.22 8.91 -4.80
CA ILE A 151 7.27 9.76 -5.36
C ILE A 151 7.91 8.98 -6.51
N ALA A 152 7.60 9.39 -7.74
CA ALA A 152 8.19 8.85 -8.96
C ALA A 152 9.55 9.53 -9.20
N LEU A 153 10.59 8.98 -8.60
CA LEU A 153 11.96 9.46 -8.68
C LEU A 153 12.67 8.71 -9.80
N ASP A 154 13.33 9.43 -10.72
CA ASP A 154 14.18 8.75 -11.69
C ASP A 154 15.55 8.40 -11.11
N GLY A 155 16.15 7.31 -11.63
CA GLY A 155 17.42 6.80 -11.12
C GLY A 155 18.60 7.77 -11.28
N TYR A 156 18.48 8.83 -12.09
CA TYR A 156 19.49 9.86 -12.20
C TYR A 156 19.47 10.78 -10.98
N LEU A 157 18.30 11.29 -10.61
CA LEU A 157 18.13 12.14 -9.42
C LEU A 157 18.42 11.36 -8.12
N SER A 158 18.16 10.05 -8.08
CA SER A 158 18.37 9.23 -6.89
C SER A 158 19.82 9.19 -6.41
N HIS A 159 20.77 9.38 -7.33
CA HIS A 159 22.21 9.38 -7.05
C HIS A 159 22.84 10.77 -7.01
N LEU A 160 22.07 11.84 -7.28
CA LEU A 160 22.60 13.20 -7.24
C LEU A 160 22.76 13.70 -5.80
N SER A 161 23.91 14.31 -5.54
CA SER A 161 24.19 15.04 -4.30
C SER A 161 24.37 16.51 -4.59
N GLN A 162 23.71 17.37 -3.82
CA GLN A 162 23.80 18.82 -3.93
C GLN A 162 23.67 19.46 -2.56
N ASN A 163 24.41 20.53 -2.31
CA ASN A 163 24.18 21.37 -1.13
C ASN A 163 22.87 22.12 -1.32
N ILE A 164 21.99 22.01 -0.33
CA ILE A 164 20.71 22.71 -0.31
C ILE A 164 20.53 23.41 1.03
N ASP A 165 19.90 24.58 1.00
CA ASP A 165 19.46 25.23 2.22
C ASP A 165 18.15 24.59 2.68
N LEU A 166 18.17 24.01 3.86
CA LEU A 166 16.98 23.46 4.48
C LEU A 166 16.18 24.57 5.17
N PRO A 167 14.85 24.62 5.02
CA PRO A 167 14.04 25.60 5.72
C PRO A 167 14.08 25.36 7.23
N GLU A 168 14.14 26.43 8.02
CA GLU A 168 14.12 26.34 9.49
C GLU A 168 12.81 25.74 10.02
N LYS A 169 11.72 26.01 9.33
CA LYS A 169 10.39 25.50 9.67
C LYS A 169 9.71 24.91 8.44
N ILE A 170 9.04 23.81 8.64
CA ILE A 170 8.17 23.20 7.62
C ILE A 170 6.77 23.02 8.20
N THR A 171 5.77 23.16 7.34
CA THR A 171 4.39 22.83 7.71
C THR A 171 4.21 21.33 7.66
N VAL A 172 3.70 20.76 8.74
CA VAL A 172 3.38 19.33 8.83
C VAL A 172 1.89 19.19 9.07
N PHE A 173 1.26 18.40 8.21
CA PHE A 173 -0.15 18.04 8.36
C PHE A 173 -0.25 16.64 9.00
N ASP A 174 -1.14 16.47 9.96
CA ASP A 174 -1.46 15.19 10.57
C ASP A 174 -2.92 14.83 10.26
N ARG A 175 -3.19 13.53 10.04
CA ARG A 175 -4.54 13.04 9.77
C ARG A 175 -5.50 13.40 10.89
N ILE A 176 -6.73 13.71 10.53
CA ILE A 176 -7.76 14.11 11.48
C ILE A 176 -8.36 12.87 12.14
N TYR A 177 -8.42 12.90 13.46
CA TYR A 177 -9.14 11.92 14.28
C TYR A 177 -10.37 12.55 14.90
N LYS A 178 -11.55 11.95 14.68
CA LYS A 178 -12.81 12.34 15.30
C LYS A 178 -13.52 11.09 15.81
N GLU A 179 -13.76 11.07 17.10
CA GLU A 179 -14.20 9.86 17.80
C GLU A 179 -15.56 9.31 17.36
N LYS A 180 -16.49 10.20 16.99
CA LYS A 180 -17.88 9.84 16.67
C LYS A 180 -18.16 9.65 15.18
N GLU A 181 -17.18 9.86 14.32
CA GLU A 181 -17.34 9.70 12.87
C GLU A 181 -16.97 8.30 12.42
N ALA A 182 -17.60 7.85 11.34
CA ALA A 182 -17.23 6.62 10.66
C ALA A 182 -15.80 6.72 10.12
N PRO A 183 -14.99 5.64 10.20
CA PRO A 183 -13.58 5.66 9.78
C PRO A 183 -13.37 5.70 8.27
N PHE A 184 -14.40 5.44 7.47
CA PHE A 184 -14.33 5.41 6.00
C PHE A 184 -15.39 6.30 5.39
N GLY A 185 -15.03 6.99 4.30
CA GLY A 185 -15.97 7.81 3.55
C GLY A 185 -16.82 6.99 2.56
N LEU A 186 -17.97 7.53 2.16
CA LEU A 186 -18.82 6.94 1.11
C LEU A 186 -19.19 7.91 -0.01
N ASN A 187 -18.90 9.21 0.14
CA ASN A 187 -19.36 10.25 -0.77
C ASN A 187 -18.23 11.08 -1.42
N GLY A 188 -16.97 10.59 -1.37
CA GLY A 188 -15.80 11.31 -1.89
C GLY A 188 -15.21 12.31 -0.89
N ASP A 189 -15.71 12.33 0.34
CA ASP A 189 -15.22 13.10 1.48
C ASP A 189 -13.97 12.45 2.10
N ILE A 190 -13.27 13.19 2.96
CA ILE A 190 -12.15 12.66 3.73
C ILE A 190 -12.66 12.33 5.13
N ALA A 191 -12.90 11.04 5.35
CA ALA A 191 -13.39 10.56 6.64
C ALA A 191 -12.33 10.71 7.75
N SER A 192 -12.79 10.66 8.99
CA SER A 192 -11.94 10.63 10.17
C SER A 192 -11.11 9.34 10.22
N PHE A 193 -9.87 9.42 10.66
CA PHE A 193 -9.01 8.24 10.85
C PHE A 193 -9.14 7.73 12.29
N VAL A 194 -9.21 6.40 12.45
CA VAL A 194 -9.20 5.80 13.78
C VAL A 194 -8.08 4.75 13.84
N PRO A 195 -7.01 5.00 14.62
CA PRO A 195 -5.94 4.03 14.74
C PRO A 195 -6.38 2.80 15.55
N ILE A 196 -5.71 1.66 15.34
CA ILE A 196 -5.89 0.46 16.16
C ILE A 196 -5.34 0.66 17.58
N GLY A 197 -5.84 -0.14 18.52
CA GLY A 197 -5.44 -0.13 19.93
C GLY A 197 -6.14 0.94 20.76
N TYR A 198 -7.27 1.46 20.27
CA TYR A 198 -8.15 2.38 21.00
C TYR A 198 -9.49 1.74 21.38
N GLY A 199 -9.67 0.47 21.11
CA GLY A 199 -10.83 -0.32 21.53
C GLY A 199 -12.13 0.00 20.81
N LYS A 200 -12.06 0.60 19.61
CA LYS A 200 -13.23 0.97 18.80
C LYS A 200 -13.84 -0.21 18.02
N GLY A 201 -13.18 -1.36 17.98
CA GLY A 201 -13.64 -2.53 17.24
C GLY A 201 -13.62 -2.32 15.72
N ILE A 202 -12.68 -1.50 15.23
CA ILE A 202 -12.57 -1.19 13.81
C ILE A 202 -11.95 -2.36 13.06
N SER A 203 -12.43 -2.57 11.84
CA SER A 203 -11.90 -3.58 10.93
C SER A 203 -11.29 -2.91 9.70
N TYR A 204 -9.98 -3.05 9.52
CA TYR A 204 -9.28 -2.75 8.28
C TYR A 204 -9.20 -4.02 7.44
N GLY A 205 -9.53 -3.98 6.15
CA GLY A 205 -9.56 -5.19 5.34
C GLY A 205 -9.49 -4.99 3.84
N GLY A 206 -9.01 -5.98 3.10
CA GLY A 206 -8.91 -5.96 1.63
C GLY A 206 -10.24 -6.25 0.90
N LEU A 207 -11.34 -6.46 1.62
CA LEU A 207 -12.66 -6.68 1.03
C LEU A 207 -13.46 -5.38 1.03
N ILE A 208 -14.43 -5.28 0.13
CA ILE A 208 -15.41 -4.19 0.15
C ILE A 208 -16.08 -4.16 1.52
N HIS A 209 -16.17 -2.98 2.10
CA HIS A 209 -16.70 -2.73 3.43
C HIS A 209 -17.59 -1.48 3.44
N ASP A 210 -18.42 -1.36 4.45
CA ASP A 210 -19.21 -0.16 4.73
C ASP A 210 -18.34 0.94 5.39
N GLU A 211 -18.95 2.07 5.71
CA GLU A 211 -18.30 3.22 6.37
C GLU A 211 -17.69 2.88 7.75
N CYS A 212 -18.16 1.82 8.39
CA CYS A 212 -17.65 1.33 9.67
C CYS A 212 -16.55 0.25 9.52
N GLY A 213 -16.16 -0.11 8.29
CA GLY A 213 -15.20 -1.17 8.00
C GLY A 213 -15.79 -2.60 8.11
N ASN A 214 -17.12 -2.73 8.20
CA ASN A 214 -17.73 -4.05 8.21
C ASN A 214 -17.73 -4.63 6.78
N ARG A 215 -17.29 -5.88 6.66
CA ARG A 215 -17.30 -6.59 5.39
C ARG A 215 -18.70 -6.72 4.81
N VAL A 216 -18.89 -6.28 3.56
CA VAL A 216 -20.15 -6.35 2.81
C VAL A 216 -19.90 -6.89 1.40
N SER A 217 -19.47 -8.15 1.29
CA SER A 217 -18.98 -8.74 0.03
C SER A 217 -20.07 -9.12 -0.97
N PHE A 218 -21.34 -9.06 -0.59
CA PHE A 218 -22.45 -9.52 -1.42
C PHE A 218 -23.51 -8.45 -1.67
N ASP A 219 -23.27 -7.22 -1.23
CA ASP A 219 -24.18 -6.10 -1.42
C ASP A 219 -23.67 -5.23 -2.58
N ALA A 220 -24.42 -5.23 -3.68
CA ALA A 220 -24.05 -4.51 -4.91
C ALA A 220 -24.11 -2.98 -4.71
N GLU A 221 -25.05 -2.47 -3.90
CA GLU A 221 -25.21 -1.04 -3.65
C GLU A 221 -24.04 -0.48 -2.84
N ILE A 222 -23.61 -1.23 -1.81
CA ILE A 222 -22.45 -0.82 -1.00
C ILE A 222 -21.16 -0.93 -1.83
N ALA A 223 -21.02 -1.94 -2.69
CA ALA A 223 -19.88 -2.04 -3.58
C ALA A 223 -19.79 -0.84 -4.53
N GLU A 224 -20.91 -0.45 -5.15
CA GLU A 224 -20.97 0.72 -6.01
C GLU A 224 -20.65 2.02 -5.25
N LYS A 225 -21.17 2.20 -4.05
CA LYS A 225 -20.88 3.37 -3.20
C LYS A 225 -19.41 3.45 -2.83
N ALA A 226 -18.79 2.35 -2.41
CA ALA A 226 -17.38 2.30 -2.03
C ALA A 226 -16.45 2.63 -3.21
N ILE A 227 -16.69 2.04 -4.37
CA ILE A 227 -15.90 2.33 -5.59
C ILE A 227 -16.11 3.77 -6.03
N SER A 228 -17.37 4.24 -6.08
CA SER A 228 -17.71 5.61 -6.45
C SER A 228 -17.10 6.64 -5.49
N HIS A 229 -16.98 6.29 -4.20
CA HIS A 229 -16.29 7.11 -3.21
C HIS A 229 -14.83 7.33 -3.57
N LEU A 230 -14.07 6.26 -3.87
CA LEU A 230 -12.66 6.35 -4.24
C LEU A 230 -12.45 7.18 -5.52
N ILE A 231 -13.31 6.97 -6.53
CA ILE A 231 -13.28 7.73 -7.79
C ILE A 231 -13.56 9.22 -7.56
N ARG A 232 -14.59 9.56 -6.77
CA ARG A 232 -14.90 10.96 -6.43
C ARG A 232 -13.81 11.60 -5.60
N LYS A 233 -13.31 10.89 -4.60
CA LYS A 233 -12.20 11.36 -3.76
C LYS A 233 -10.99 11.73 -4.61
N GLN A 234 -10.59 10.90 -5.56
CA GLN A 234 -9.50 11.19 -6.47
C GLN A 234 -9.75 12.43 -7.33
N LYS A 235 -10.95 12.56 -7.92
CA LYS A 235 -11.33 13.74 -8.72
C LYS A 235 -11.31 15.03 -7.91
N ASN A 236 -11.57 14.97 -6.61
CA ASN A 236 -11.61 16.11 -5.70
C ASN A 236 -10.22 16.58 -5.23
N ILE A 237 -9.15 15.80 -5.42
CA ILE A 237 -7.81 16.14 -4.95
C ILE A 237 -7.32 17.47 -5.54
N ILE A 238 -7.34 17.63 -6.87
CA ILE A 238 -6.87 18.87 -7.52
C ILE A 238 -7.73 20.08 -7.13
N PRO A 239 -9.07 20.05 -7.24
CA PRO A 239 -9.90 21.14 -6.77
C PRO A 239 -9.63 21.54 -5.32
N ALA A 240 -9.49 20.57 -4.42
CA ALA A 240 -9.21 20.83 -3.01
C ALA A 240 -7.83 21.50 -2.78
N ILE A 241 -6.79 21.09 -3.51
CA ILE A 241 -5.48 21.73 -3.44
C ILE A 241 -5.54 23.16 -3.97
N LEU A 242 -6.23 23.39 -5.11
CA LEU A 242 -6.31 24.69 -5.74
C LEU A 242 -7.20 25.70 -4.97
N SER A 243 -8.16 25.23 -4.18
CA SER A 243 -9.05 26.08 -3.37
C SER A 243 -8.33 26.72 -2.16
N GLU A 244 -7.21 26.17 -1.73
CA GLU A 244 -6.44 26.72 -0.62
C GLU A 244 -5.66 27.96 -1.04
N LYS A 245 -5.86 29.04 -0.27
CA LYS A 245 -5.13 30.29 -0.49
C LYS A 245 -3.64 30.20 -0.14
N ASP A 246 -3.27 29.21 0.65
CA ASP A 246 -1.89 28.97 1.07
C ASP A 246 -1.18 28.13 0.01
N LYS A 247 -0.34 28.78 -0.77
CA LYS A 247 0.40 28.23 -1.90
C LYS A 247 1.55 27.30 -1.47
N PHE A 248 1.26 26.20 -0.80
CA PHE A 248 2.29 25.28 -0.37
C PHE A 248 2.82 24.38 -1.49
N LEU A 249 2.04 24.06 -2.51
CA LEU A 249 2.44 23.13 -3.53
C LEU A 249 2.43 23.77 -4.91
N ASN A 250 3.62 24.04 -5.45
CA ASN A 250 3.76 24.26 -6.88
C ASN A 250 3.65 22.90 -7.59
N LEU A 251 2.44 22.52 -7.99
CA LEU A 251 2.16 21.27 -8.71
C LEU A 251 2.78 21.24 -10.10
N TRP A 252 3.12 22.40 -10.63
CA TRP A 252 3.78 22.61 -11.90
C TRP A 252 4.60 23.90 -11.86
N GLU A 253 5.47 24.05 -12.83
CA GLU A 253 6.24 25.26 -13.05
C GLU A 253 6.17 25.67 -14.51
N GLU A 254 5.88 26.93 -14.76
CA GLU A 254 5.82 27.52 -16.08
C GLU A 254 7.09 28.36 -16.32
N TYR A 255 7.78 28.10 -17.42
CA TYR A 255 8.94 28.84 -17.84
C TYR A 255 8.75 29.37 -19.25
N ALA A 256 8.75 30.71 -19.41
CA ALA A 256 8.58 31.39 -20.67
C ALA A 256 7.34 30.98 -21.48
N THR A 257 6.19 30.85 -20.82
CA THR A 257 4.95 30.31 -21.40
C THR A 257 3.99 31.40 -21.90
N ASP A 258 4.16 32.67 -21.53
CA ASP A 258 3.15 33.72 -21.77
C ASP A 258 2.92 34.02 -23.26
N ASP A 259 3.97 33.90 -24.09
CA ASP A 259 3.94 34.19 -25.54
C ASP A 259 4.34 32.96 -26.37
N CYS A 260 4.30 31.76 -25.79
CA CYS A 260 4.79 30.57 -26.47
C CYS A 260 3.82 30.09 -27.56
N GLU A 261 4.36 29.79 -28.73
CA GLU A 261 3.70 29.11 -29.84
C GLU A 261 3.90 27.57 -29.76
N TYR A 262 5.00 27.16 -29.13
CA TYR A 262 5.39 25.77 -28.91
C TYR A 262 5.58 25.54 -27.41
N LEU A 263 5.19 24.37 -26.92
CA LEU A 263 5.31 24.03 -25.52
C LEU A 263 6.09 22.74 -25.34
N ILE A 264 7.06 22.73 -24.43
CA ILE A 264 7.64 21.48 -23.93
C ILE A 264 6.96 21.12 -22.61
N ILE A 265 6.46 19.90 -22.47
CA ILE A 265 6.02 19.31 -21.20
C ILE A 265 7.08 18.30 -20.77
N ALA A 266 7.58 18.45 -19.56
CA ALA A 266 8.60 17.57 -18.99
C ALA A 266 8.40 17.37 -17.49
N TYR A 267 9.02 16.33 -16.92
CA TYR A 267 9.03 16.02 -15.51
C TYR A 267 10.33 15.29 -15.11
N GLY A 268 10.56 15.09 -13.80
CA GLY A 268 11.77 14.45 -13.32
C GLY A 268 13.05 15.18 -13.74
N ALA A 269 14.15 14.48 -13.90
CA ALA A 269 15.43 15.04 -14.33
C ALA A 269 15.38 15.70 -15.72
N THR A 270 14.44 15.27 -16.58
CA THR A 270 14.27 15.80 -17.94
C THR A 270 13.83 17.27 -17.92
N ALA A 271 13.13 17.72 -16.87
CA ALA A 271 12.60 19.08 -16.78
C ALA A 271 13.70 20.15 -16.87
N LYS A 272 14.86 19.91 -16.26
CA LYS A 272 15.97 20.86 -16.30
C LYS A 272 16.56 21.01 -17.72
N ALA A 273 16.76 19.88 -18.40
CA ALA A 273 17.22 19.91 -19.79
C ALA A 273 16.19 20.60 -20.71
N ALA A 274 14.89 20.46 -20.44
CA ALA A 274 13.83 21.13 -21.17
C ALA A 274 13.85 22.66 -20.94
N GLN A 275 14.00 23.14 -19.72
CA GLN A 275 14.10 24.58 -19.40
C GLN A 275 15.31 25.21 -20.04
N GLU A 276 16.48 24.57 -19.97
CA GLU A 276 17.71 25.05 -20.62
C GLU A 276 17.59 25.09 -22.15
N SER A 277 16.94 24.06 -22.75
CA SER A 277 16.64 24.04 -24.19
C SER A 277 15.73 25.18 -24.59
N VAL A 278 14.70 25.50 -23.81
CA VAL A 278 13.82 26.66 -24.06
C VAL A 278 14.62 27.96 -24.06
N MET A 279 15.49 28.15 -23.06
CA MET A 279 16.33 29.35 -22.99
C MET A 279 17.18 29.52 -24.25
N ASN A 280 17.81 28.47 -24.75
CA ASN A 280 18.66 28.52 -25.94
C ASN A 280 17.85 28.70 -27.23
N LEU A 281 16.72 28.06 -27.37
CA LEU A 281 15.83 28.18 -28.54
C LEU A 281 15.21 29.58 -28.63
N ARG A 282 14.88 30.20 -27.50
CA ARG A 282 14.38 31.57 -27.44
C ARG A 282 15.43 32.60 -27.88
N ARG A 283 16.71 32.39 -27.52
CA ARG A 283 17.82 33.22 -28.02
C ARG A 283 17.93 33.15 -29.55
N GLN A 284 17.42 32.10 -30.18
CA GLN A 284 17.35 31.92 -31.62
C GLN A 284 16.03 32.42 -32.25
N GLY A 285 15.19 33.12 -31.46
CA GLY A 285 13.93 33.69 -31.93
C GLY A 285 12.74 32.72 -32.00
N ILE A 286 12.85 31.53 -31.42
CA ILE A 286 11.75 30.55 -31.39
C ILE A 286 10.89 30.80 -30.14
N LYS A 287 9.60 31.08 -30.32
CA LYS A 287 8.63 31.28 -29.21
C LYS A 287 8.20 29.95 -28.62
N ILE A 288 9.02 29.39 -27.76
CA ILE A 288 8.80 28.10 -27.07
C ILE A 288 8.82 28.33 -25.57
N GLY A 289 7.95 27.62 -24.87
CA GLY A 289 7.88 27.59 -23.40
C GLY A 289 8.06 26.19 -22.83
N CYS A 290 8.23 26.09 -21.52
CA CYS A 290 8.29 24.82 -20.80
C CYS A 290 7.24 24.78 -19.68
N LEU A 291 6.48 23.69 -19.62
CA LEU A 291 5.63 23.31 -18.50
C LEU A 291 6.26 22.11 -17.80
N THR A 292 6.77 22.32 -16.62
CA THR A 292 7.32 21.26 -15.77
C THR A 292 6.22 20.71 -14.86
N LEU A 293 5.92 19.42 -14.95
CA LEU A 293 4.95 18.78 -14.08
C LEU A 293 5.66 18.19 -12.85
N LYS A 294 5.20 18.60 -11.67
CA LYS A 294 5.67 18.06 -10.36
C LYS A 294 4.66 17.10 -9.75
N MET A 295 3.39 17.20 -10.16
CA MET A 295 2.36 16.18 -9.92
C MET A 295 1.98 15.53 -11.25
N LEU A 296 2.18 14.22 -11.34
CA LEU A 296 1.87 13.43 -12.53
C LEU A 296 0.49 12.78 -12.46
N TRP A 297 -0.06 12.65 -11.25
CA TRP A 297 -1.40 12.12 -11.05
C TRP A 297 -2.00 12.56 -9.71
N PRO A 298 -3.31 12.92 -9.64
CA PRO A 298 -4.16 13.19 -10.81
C PRO A 298 -3.66 14.38 -11.64
N LEU A 299 -3.94 14.36 -12.93
CA LEU A 299 -3.52 15.45 -13.82
C LEU A 299 -4.46 16.66 -13.68
N ASN A 300 -3.85 17.84 -13.77
CA ASN A 300 -4.56 19.10 -13.60
C ASN A 300 -5.08 19.65 -14.94
N ASN A 301 -6.37 19.50 -15.20
CA ASN A 301 -7.00 19.99 -16.42
C ASN A 301 -7.02 21.53 -16.54
N VAL A 302 -6.91 22.26 -15.44
CA VAL A 302 -6.96 23.73 -15.45
C VAL A 302 -5.74 24.31 -16.17
N ILE A 303 -4.54 23.80 -15.84
CA ILE A 303 -3.31 24.28 -16.47
C ILE A 303 -3.25 23.92 -17.96
N PHE A 304 -3.74 22.75 -18.35
CA PHE A 304 -3.69 22.30 -19.75
C PHE A 304 -4.60 23.11 -20.65
N LYS A 305 -5.71 23.65 -20.15
CA LYS A 305 -6.60 24.54 -20.92
C LYS A 305 -5.86 25.78 -21.45
N LYS A 306 -4.87 26.28 -20.70
CA LYS A 306 -4.06 27.46 -21.08
C LYS A 306 -3.27 27.23 -22.39
N PHE A 307 -2.90 25.98 -22.69
CA PHE A 307 -2.01 25.63 -23.80
C PHE A 307 -2.70 24.99 -25.01
N ARG A 308 -4.04 25.00 -25.06
CA ARG A 308 -4.80 24.41 -26.19
C ARG A 308 -4.52 25.11 -27.54
N TYR A 309 -4.04 26.33 -27.51
CA TYR A 309 -3.75 27.14 -28.68
C TYR A 309 -2.29 27.01 -29.15
N ALA A 310 -1.46 26.24 -28.50
CA ALA A 310 -0.10 25.96 -28.94
C ALA A 310 -0.13 25.29 -30.33
N GLN A 311 0.82 25.66 -31.20
CA GLN A 311 0.95 25.01 -32.50
C GLN A 311 1.39 23.55 -32.38
N LYS A 312 2.26 23.25 -31.41
CA LYS A 312 2.68 21.91 -31.04
C LYS A 312 3.09 21.85 -29.58
N ILE A 313 2.85 20.69 -28.99
CA ILE A 313 3.25 20.32 -27.63
C ILE A 313 4.24 19.16 -27.72
N ILE A 314 5.47 19.41 -27.32
CA ILE A 314 6.53 18.41 -27.24
C ILE A 314 6.48 17.80 -25.83
N VAL A 315 6.32 16.47 -25.71
CA VAL A 315 6.36 15.80 -24.42
C VAL A 315 7.65 14.99 -24.33
N ALA A 316 8.53 15.39 -23.41
CA ALA A 316 9.86 14.80 -23.26
C ALA A 316 9.90 13.81 -22.09
N GLU A 317 10.12 12.53 -22.39
CA GLU A 317 10.04 11.43 -21.40
C GLU A 317 11.22 10.46 -21.51
N LEU A 318 11.73 9.99 -20.35
CA LEU A 318 12.70 8.89 -20.26
C LEU A 318 11.99 7.50 -20.27
N ASN A 319 11.04 7.34 -21.17
CA ASN A 319 10.29 6.12 -21.43
C ASN A 319 9.68 6.15 -22.84
N THR A 320 8.82 5.22 -23.16
CA THR A 320 8.18 5.06 -24.49
C THR A 320 6.91 5.89 -24.66
N GLY A 321 6.74 7.00 -23.94
CA GLY A 321 5.56 7.88 -24.01
C GLY A 321 4.45 7.44 -23.06
N GLN A 322 4.77 7.15 -21.81
CA GLN A 322 3.79 6.68 -20.84
C GLN A 322 2.87 7.81 -20.36
N LEU A 323 3.39 9.01 -20.09
CA LEU A 323 2.59 10.15 -19.70
C LEU A 323 1.77 10.71 -20.88
N VAL A 324 2.32 10.67 -22.09
CA VAL A 324 1.62 11.09 -23.32
C VAL A 324 0.23 10.48 -23.43
N LYS A 325 0.06 9.20 -23.04
CA LYS A 325 -1.23 8.49 -23.11
C LYS A 325 -2.32 9.20 -22.33
N TYR A 326 -1.98 9.72 -21.14
CA TYR A 326 -2.93 10.46 -20.30
C TYR A 326 -3.16 11.88 -20.79
N LEU A 327 -2.15 12.50 -21.45
CA LEU A 327 -2.29 13.84 -22.01
C LEU A 327 -3.22 13.89 -23.23
N TYR A 328 -3.49 12.76 -23.90
CA TYR A 328 -4.47 12.69 -24.98
C TYR A 328 -5.92 12.96 -24.52
N GLU A 329 -6.21 12.88 -23.24
CA GLU A 329 -7.49 13.31 -22.67
C GLU A 329 -7.67 14.84 -22.68
N TYR A 330 -6.54 15.58 -22.72
CA TYR A 330 -6.51 17.04 -22.63
C TYR A 330 -6.14 17.71 -23.93
N PHE A 331 -5.42 17.03 -24.81
CA PHE A 331 -4.90 17.56 -26.08
C PHE A 331 -5.16 16.58 -27.22
N PRO A 332 -5.58 17.11 -28.39
CA PRO A 332 -5.70 16.27 -29.60
C PRO A 332 -4.36 15.63 -29.97
N LYS A 333 -4.39 14.35 -30.36
CA LYS A 333 -3.18 13.62 -30.77
C LYS A 333 -2.29 14.36 -31.78
N PRO A 334 -2.82 15.01 -32.84
CA PRO A 334 -2.00 15.75 -33.80
C PRO A 334 -1.25 16.93 -33.19
N LEU A 335 -1.68 17.44 -32.03
CA LEU A 335 -1.02 18.55 -31.34
C LEU A 335 0.23 18.09 -30.61
N ILE A 336 0.26 16.83 -30.15
CA ILE A 336 1.37 16.27 -29.36
C ILE A 336 2.43 15.68 -30.27
N SER A 337 3.70 16.02 -29.99
CA SER A 337 4.90 15.44 -30.59
C SER A 337 5.76 14.82 -29.48
N PRO A 338 5.71 13.49 -29.29
CA PRO A 338 6.48 12.85 -28.22
C PRO A 338 7.98 12.85 -28.54
N PHE A 339 8.80 13.21 -27.57
CA PHE A 339 10.25 13.01 -27.56
C PHE A 339 10.61 12.00 -26.50
N ASN A 340 10.75 10.75 -26.90
CA ASN A 340 10.91 9.60 -26.02
C ASN A 340 12.35 9.07 -26.08
N LYS A 341 12.93 8.76 -24.92
CA LYS A 341 14.25 8.12 -24.80
C LYS A 341 14.19 7.00 -23.76
N TRP A 342 14.63 5.79 -24.12
CA TRP A 342 14.53 4.59 -23.26
C TRP A 342 15.81 3.73 -23.29
N ASN A 343 16.96 4.35 -23.48
CA ASN A 343 18.26 3.67 -23.58
C ASN A 343 19.10 3.75 -22.29
N GLY A 344 18.50 4.25 -21.17
CA GLY A 344 19.19 4.39 -19.90
C GLY A 344 20.17 5.56 -19.82
N GLU A 345 20.04 6.50 -20.71
CA GLU A 345 20.82 7.75 -20.69
C GLU A 345 19.85 8.93 -20.54
N PRO A 346 20.21 9.97 -19.77
CA PRO A 346 19.38 11.16 -19.66
C PRO A 346 19.19 11.86 -21.02
N ILE A 347 18.09 12.57 -21.16
CA ILE A 347 17.85 13.43 -22.34
C ILE A 347 18.85 14.58 -22.30
N LYS A 348 19.65 14.70 -23.36
CA LYS A 348 20.59 15.81 -23.52
C LYS A 348 19.86 17.02 -24.10
N MET A 349 20.21 18.19 -23.63
CA MET A 349 19.70 19.47 -24.14
C MET A 349 19.80 19.55 -25.67
N SER A 350 20.98 19.21 -26.26
CA SER A 350 21.21 19.25 -27.71
C SER A 350 20.29 18.32 -28.52
N GLU A 351 19.92 17.15 -27.97
CA GLU A 351 18.98 16.20 -28.60
C GLU A 351 17.59 16.83 -28.66
N LEU A 352 17.14 17.39 -27.53
CA LEU A 352 15.82 18.02 -27.42
C LEU A 352 15.72 19.31 -28.27
N GLU A 353 16.76 20.16 -28.29
CA GLU A 353 16.81 21.35 -29.14
C GLU A 353 16.71 20.98 -30.61
N SER A 354 17.46 19.98 -31.08
CA SER A 354 17.42 19.53 -32.47
C SER A 354 16.02 19.02 -32.84
N PHE A 355 15.41 18.27 -31.96
CA PHE A 355 14.03 17.80 -32.16
C PHE A 355 13.04 18.96 -32.25
N CYS A 356 13.12 19.93 -31.33
CA CYS A 356 12.24 21.11 -31.34
C CYS A 356 12.41 21.94 -32.63
N LYS A 357 13.64 22.14 -33.10
CA LYS A 357 13.91 22.85 -34.37
C LYS A 357 13.26 22.17 -35.57
N ASN A 358 13.34 20.83 -35.63
CA ASN A 358 12.70 20.08 -36.71
C ASN A 358 11.17 20.25 -36.68
N ILE A 359 10.55 20.16 -35.50
CA ILE A 359 9.10 20.39 -35.34
C ILE A 359 8.69 21.79 -35.78
N VAL A 360 9.45 22.81 -35.36
CA VAL A 360 9.19 24.20 -35.76
C VAL A 360 9.31 24.38 -37.26
N GLN A 361 10.33 23.80 -37.90
CA GLN A 361 10.54 23.89 -39.36
C GLN A 361 9.41 23.14 -40.13
N GLU A 362 9.04 21.94 -39.70
CA GLU A 362 7.91 21.22 -40.30
C GLU A 362 6.61 22.03 -40.22
N GLN A 363 6.34 22.67 -39.09
CA GLN A 363 5.14 23.47 -38.90
C GLN A 363 5.15 24.74 -39.80
N LYS A 364 6.32 25.39 -39.94
CA LYS A 364 6.50 26.54 -40.89
C LYS A 364 6.24 26.09 -42.34
N CYS A 365 6.78 24.94 -42.76
CA CYS A 365 6.54 24.40 -44.11
C CYS A 365 5.05 24.08 -44.35
N ARG A 366 4.33 23.51 -43.36
CA ARG A 366 2.88 23.24 -43.46
C ARG A 366 2.07 24.54 -43.59
N ASN A 367 2.40 25.56 -42.82
CA ASN A 367 1.74 26.88 -42.89
C ASN A 367 1.96 27.54 -44.25
N LEU A 368 3.15 27.42 -44.84
CA LEU A 368 3.48 27.95 -46.18
C LEU A 368 2.77 27.15 -47.30
N ALA A 369 2.53 25.88 -47.12
CA ALA A 369 1.83 25.05 -48.11
C ALA A 369 0.29 25.22 -48.09
N GLY A 370 -0.26 26.13 -47.28
CA GLY A 370 -1.70 26.40 -47.22
C GLY A 370 -2.55 25.30 -46.62
N MET A 371 -1.93 24.31 -45.95
CA MET A 371 -2.63 23.30 -45.17
C MET A 371 -3.03 23.91 -43.83
N SER A 372 -4.06 24.73 -43.84
CA SER A 372 -4.74 25.23 -42.67
C SER A 372 -5.22 24.03 -41.84
N SER A 373 -4.70 23.87 -40.64
CA SER A 373 -5.28 22.98 -39.65
C SER A 373 -6.71 23.47 -39.36
N SER A 374 -7.69 22.73 -39.81
CA SER A 374 -9.09 22.95 -39.41
C SER A 374 -9.15 22.96 -37.90
N ILE A 375 -9.47 24.11 -37.33
CA ILE A 375 -9.76 24.29 -35.92
C ILE A 375 -11.02 23.46 -35.63
N ILE A 376 -10.83 22.33 -34.95
CA ILE A 376 -11.95 21.54 -34.44
C ILE A 376 -12.56 22.34 -33.30
N SER A 377 -13.76 22.90 -33.55
CA SER A 377 -14.57 23.55 -32.53
C SER A 377 -15.03 22.52 -31.51
N TRP A 378 -14.64 22.69 -30.27
CA TRP A 378 -15.12 21.92 -29.14
C TRP A 378 -16.41 22.54 -28.61
N GLN A 379 -17.47 21.77 -28.54
CA GLN A 379 -18.67 22.14 -27.78
C GLN A 379 -18.36 21.99 -26.28
N GLU A 380 -18.63 23.05 -25.54
CA GLU A 380 -18.52 23.07 -24.08
C GLU A 380 -19.70 22.27 -23.48
N GLU A 381 -19.43 21.09 -22.94
CA GLU A 381 -20.28 20.54 -21.90
C GLU A 381 -19.84 21.10 -20.54
N SER A 382 -20.65 21.99 -20.03
CA SER A 382 -20.48 22.62 -18.73
C SER A 382 -20.85 21.64 -17.62
N LEU A 383 -19.87 21.06 -16.96
CA LEU A 383 -20.04 20.46 -15.64
C LEU A 383 -20.05 21.58 -14.60
N LYS A 384 -21.24 21.94 -14.12
CA LYS A 384 -21.40 22.76 -12.92
C LYS A 384 -20.94 21.95 -11.71
N ALA A 385 -19.83 22.38 -11.09
CA ALA A 385 -19.43 21.93 -9.77
C ALA A 385 -20.24 22.70 -8.75
N GLU A 386 -21.08 22.01 -7.99
CA GLU A 386 -21.64 22.56 -6.76
C GLU A 386 -20.56 22.53 -5.68
N THR A 387 -20.06 23.70 -5.33
CA THR A 387 -19.22 23.94 -4.16
C THR A 387 -20.08 24.56 -3.08
N GLU A 388 -20.18 23.88 -1.95
CA GLU A 388 -20.27 24.53 -0.63
C GLU A 388 -20.19 23.48 0.48
N SER A 389 -19.08 23.45 1.22
CA SER A 389 -19.12 23.27 2.67
C SER A 389 -17.81 23.76 3.30
N SER A 390 -17.95 24.77 4.13
CA SER A 390 -16.91 25.34 4.98
C SER A 390 -16.50 24.34 6.06
N MET A 391 -15.20 24.06 6.17
CA MET A 391 -14.65 23.26 7.27
C MET A 391 -14.06 24.19 8.33
N GLU A 392 -14.68 24.23 9.49
CA GLU A 392 -14.09 24.75 10.72
C GLU A 392 -13.31 23.63 11.43
N ALA A 393 -12.06 23.92 11.76
CA ALA A 393 -11.21 22.99 12.52
C ALA A 393 -11.61 23.05 14.01
N ILE A 394 -12.00 21.92 14.57
CA ILE A 394 -12.30 21.78 16.01
C ILE A 394 -11.23 20.87 16.63
N ILE A 395 -10.56 21.38 17.66
CA ILE A 395 -9.60 20.64 18.48
C ILE A 395 -10.38 19.81 19.53
N PHE A 396 -10.16 18.49 19.55
CA PHE A 396 -10.86 17.59 20.46
C PHE A 396 -9.97 17.01 21.57
N LYS A 397 -10.57 16.92 22.77
CA LYS A 397 -10.06 16.17 23.92
C LYS A 397 -10.39 14.69 23.75
N ASN A 398 -9.39 13.83 24.01
CA ASN A 398 -9.51 12.38 23.98
C ASN A 398 -10.46 11.87 25.09
N GLU A 399 -11.67 11.46 24.72
CA GLU A 399 -12.46 10.55 25.54
C GLU A 399 -12.22 9.11 25.07
N VAL A 400 -11.65 8.30 25.93
CA VAL A 400 -11.32 6.91 25.68
C VAL A 400 -12.58 6.06 25.79
N SER A 401 -12.89 5.21 24.79
CA SER A 401 -14.00 4.24 24.86
C SER A 401 -13.86 3.35 26.10
N GLU A 402 -14.98 2.88 26.66
CA GLU A 402 -14.96 1.94 27.80
C GLU A 402 -14.18 0.68 27.42
N GLU A 403 -13.38 0.19 28.36
CA GLU A 403 -12.67 -1.07 28.23
C GLU A 403 -13.65 -2.23 28.46
N THR A 404 -13.77 -3.10 27.48
CA THR A 404 -14.65 -4.26 27.54
C THR A 404 -13.91 -5.54 27.19
N PRO A 405 -14.26 -6.69 27.77
CA PRO A 405 -13.75 -7.98 27.33
C PRO A 405 -14.04 -8.22 25.85
N ILE A 406 -13.19 -9.02 25.19
CA ILE A 406 -13.43 -9.43 23.80
C ILE A 406 -14.70 -10.29 23.76
N GLU A 407 -15.62 -9.89 22.88
CA GLU A 407 -16.91 -10.55 22.69
C GLU A 407 -17.13 -10.93 21.22
N LEU A 408 -18.20 -11.65 20.96
CA LEU A 408 -18.62 -11.97 19.61
C LEU A 408 -19.33 -10.79 18.96
N LYS A 409 -18.87 -10.40 17.75
CA LYS A 409 -19.45 -9.30 16.97
C LYS A 409 -20.68 -9.75 16.16
N LYS A 410 -20.63 -10.94 15.58
CA LYS A 410 -21.66 -11.50 14.68
C LYS A 410 -21.81 -13.00 14.89
N ARG A 411 -22.97 -13.54 14.46
CA ARG A 411 -23.18 -15.00 14.39
C ARG A 411 -22.12 -15.64 13.48
N TYR A 412 -21.66 -16.83 13.86
CA TYR A 412 -20.64 -17.58 13.14
C TYR A 412 -21.06 -17.92 11.69
N PRO A 413 -20.30 -17.51 10.66
CA PRO A 413 -20.60 -17.80 9.26
C PRO A 413 -20.00 -19.13 8.79
N PHE A 414 -19.95 -20.15 9.69
CA PHE A 414 -19.29 -21.44 9.41
C PHE A 414 -20.27 -22.53 9.07
N CYS A 415 -19.78 -23.57 8.39
CA CYS A 415 -20.54 -24.78 8.14
C CYS A 415 -20.99 -25.42 9.46
N PRO A 416 -22.21 -25.99 9.57
CA PRO A 416 -22.66 -26.68 10.75
C PRO A 416 -21.69 -27.79 11.18
N GLY A 417 -21.20 -27.76 12.43
CA GLY A 417 -20.21 -28.71 12.96
C GLY A 417 -18.75 -28.39 12.64
N CYS A 418 -18.46 -27.23 12.01
CA CYS A 418 -17.10 -26.78 11.73
C CYS A 418 -16.31 -26.53 13.03
N GLY A 419 -15.09 -27.04 13.12
CA GLY A 419 -14.21 -26.85 14.28
C GLY A 419 -13.79 -25.40 14.51
N HIS A 420 -13.81 -24.54 13.48
CA HIS A 420 -13.52 -23.11 13.62
C HIS A 420 -14.52 -22.39 14.54
N GLN A 421 -15.80 -22.82 14.55
CA GLN A 421 -16.79 -22.31 15.48
C GLN A 421 -16.45 -22.70 16.93
N SER A 422 -16.05 -23.95 17.13
CA SER A 422 -15.63 -24.46 18.46
C SER A 422 -14.39 -23.70 18.96
N PHE A 423 -13.39 -23.47 18.09
CA PHE A 423 -12.23 -22.65 18.43
C PHE A 423 -12.64 -21.25 18.87
N SER A 424 -13.53 -20.59 18.14
CA SER A 424 -13.99 -19.24 18.50
C SER A 424 -14.59 -19.20 19.91
N SER A 425 -15.40 -20.19 20.27
CA SER A 425 -16.02 -20.25 21.59
C SER A 425 -14.99 -20.51 22.72
N ILE A 426 -14.03 -21.40 22.47
CA ILE A 426 -12.96 -21.72 23.43
C ILE A 426 -12.04 -20.50 23.59
N PHE A 427 -11.65 -19.85 22.48
CA PHE A 427 -10.80 -18.67 22.50
C PHE A 427 -11.43 -17.53 23.31
N LEU A 428 -12.73 -17.24 23.11
CA LEU A 428 -13.43 -16.20 23.87
C LEU A 428 -13.47 -16.49 25.36
N LYS A 429 -13.71 -17.75 25.75
CA LYS A 429 -13.69 -18.16 27.16
C LYS A 429 -12.32 -17.89 27.77
N VAL A 430 -11.24 -18.35 27.12
CA VAL A 430 -9.87 -18.16 27.61
C VAL A 430 -9.48 -16.68 27.61
N ALA A 431 -9.82 -15.93 26.55
CA ALA A 431 -9.54 -14.51 26.45
C ALA A 431 -10.14 -13.71 27.62
N LYS A 432 -11.40 -14.03 27.99
CA LYS A 432 -12.07 -13.43 29.14
C LYS A 432 -11.37 -13.81 30.46
N ASP A 433 -10.99 -15.07 30.63
CA ASP A 433 -10.37 -15.58 31.87
C ASP A 433 -9.00 -14.97 32.14
N ILE A 434 -8.26 -14.57 31.08
CA ILE A 434 -6.94 -13.94 31.21
C ILE A 434 -6.96 -12.41 31.03
N GLY A 435 -8.14 -11.80 30.91
CA GLY A 435 -8.30 -10.35 30.87
C GLY A 435 -7.94 -9.70 29.54
N LEU A 436 -8.13 -10.39 28.40
CA LEU A 436 -8.02 -9.76 27.09
C LEU A 436 -9.22 -8.86 26.81
N THR A 437 -8.94 -7.62 26.40
CA THR A 437 -9.94 -6.58 26.18
C THR A 437 -9.80 -5.98 24.78
N ASN A 438 -10.81 -5.23 24.35
CA ASN A 438 -10.78 -4.47 23.10
C ASN A 438 -9.68 -3.39 23.05
N LYS A 439 -9.13 -2.97 24.21
CA LYS A 439 -8.05 -1.96 24.29
C LYS A 439 -6.65 -2.55 24.30
N ASN A 440 -6.49 -3.73 24.90
CA ASN A 440 -5.16 -4.35 25.04
C ASN A 440 -4.84 -5.41 23.98
N THR A 441 -5.75 -5.63 23.00
CA THR A 441 -5.61 -6.72 22.02
C THR A 441 -5.91 -6.25 20.60
N VAL A 442 -5.08 -6.68 19.67
CA VAL A 442 -5.31 -6.57 18.22
C VAL A 442 -5.27 -7.96 17.58
N ILE A 443 -6.22 -8.23 16.72
CA ILE A 443 -6.32 -9.51 15.99
C ILE A 443 -5.92 -9.29 14.54
N ILE A 444 -4.94 -10.05 14.06
CA ILE A 444 -4.53 -10.06 12.67
C ILE A 444 -5.12 -11.31 12.02
N ALA A 445 -6.01 -11.10 11.08
CA ALA A 445 -6.77 -12.15 10.42
C ALA A 445 -6.30 -12.32 8.96
N GLY A 446 -6.11 -13.56 8.54
CA GLY A 446 -5.74 -13.89 7.15
C GLY A 446 -6.95 -14.10 6.24
N ILE A 447 -6.70 -14.72 5.10
CA ILE A 447 -7.72 -15.11 4.13
C ILE A 447 -8.11 -16.58 4.31
N GLY A 448 -9.31 -16.94 3.88
CA GLY A 448 -9.86 -18.28 4.00
C GLY A 448 -10.71 -18.49 5.26
N CYS A 449 -11.15 -19.73 5.47
CA CYS A 449 -12.04 -20.08 6.58
C CYS A 449 -11.41 -19.76 7.95
N GLY A 450 -10.12 -20.06 8.14
CA GLY A 450 -9.40 -19.74 9.39
C GLY A 450 -9.32 -18.25 9.67
N GLY A 451 -9.08 -17.44 8.64
CA GLY A 451 -9.00 -15.97 8.76
C GLY A 451 -10.35 -15.32 9.10
N ILE A 452 -11.48 -15.91 8.66
CA ILE A 452 -12.81 -15.38 9.00
C ILE A 452 -13.02 -15.39 10.52
N VAL A 453 -12.45 -16.34 11.24
CA VAL A 453 -12.56 -16.44 12.70
C VAL A 453 -12.18 -15.12 13.38
N GLY A 454 -11.02 -14.57 13.03
CA GLY A 454 -10.55 -13.31 13.62
C GLY A 454 -11.52 -12.15 13.42
N THR A 455 -12.28 -12.14 12.32
CA THR A 455 -13.23 -11.05 12.01
C THR A 455 -14.55 -11.16 12.79
N THR A 456 -14.78 -12.24 13.52
CA THR A 456 -16.02 -12.43 14.31
C THR A 456 -15.97 -11.77 15.68
N PHE A 457 -14.79 -11.33 16.14
CA PHE A 457 -14.61 -10.77 17.48
C PHE A 457 -14.81 -9.25 17.53
N LYS A 458 -15.33 -8.75 18.63
CA LYS A 458 -15.36 -7.33 18.97
C LYS A 458 -13.99 -6.91 19.54
N ALA A 459 -13.04 -6.71 18.66
CA ALA A 459 -11.70 -6.21 18.92
C ALA A 459 -11.26 -5.38 17.72
N ASP A 460 -10.13 -4.73 17.81
CA ASP A 460 -9.49 -4.14 16.65
C ASP A 460 -8.93 -5.26 15.77
N VAL A 461 -9.35 -5.30 14.50
CA VAL A 461 -9.03 -6.39 13.58
C VAL A 461 -8.42 -5.83 12.30
N ILE A 462 -7.29 -6.41 11.91
CA ILE A 462 -6.70 -6.20 10.58
C ILE A 462 -6.85 -7.48 9.77
N LYS A 463 -7.63 -7.41 8.70
CA LYS A 463 -7.73 -8.51 7.73
C LYS A 463 -6.81 -8.23 6.55
N THR A 464 -5.68 -8.89 6.53
CA THR A 464 -4.62 -8.67 5.54
C THR A 464 -4.94 -9.29 4.18
N SER A 465 -4.14 -8.98 3.17
CA SER A 465 -4.04 -9.76 1.94
C SER A 465 -3.59 -11.19 2.26
N HIS A 466 -3.81 -12.12 1.32
CA HIS A 466 -3.55 -13.55 1.53
C HIS A 466 -2.07 -13.82 1.83
N GLY A 467 -1.80 -14.46 2.96
CA GLY A 467 -0.46 -14.82 3.42
C GLY A 467 0.35 -13.67 4.03
N ARG A 468 -0.24 -12.49 4.29
CA ARG A 468 0.49 -11.29 4.75
C ARG A 468 0.29 -10.95 6.22
N THR A 469 -0.41 -11.78 6.98
CA THR A 469 -0.72 -11.57 8.41
C THR A 469 0.51 -11.25 9.25
N LEU A 470 1.60 -11.96 9.03
CA LEU A 470 2.80 -11.86 9.86
C LEU A 470 3.57 -10.56 9.66
N ASN A 471 3.50 -9.97 8.48
CA ASN A 471 4.11 -8.66 8.19
C ASN A 471 3.47 -7.56 9.04
N TYR A 472 2.15 -7.57 9.10
CA TYR A 472 1.38 -6.64 9.92
C TYR A 472 1.62 -6.88 11.41
N ALA A 473 1.60 -8.15 11.85
CA ALA A 473 1.81 -8.51 13.25
C ALA A 473 3.18 -8.03 13.77
N ARG A 474 4.25 -8.21 12.99
CA ARG A 474 5.60 -7.74 13.33
C ARG A 474 5.65 -6.22 13.51
N ALA A 475 5.14 -5.48 12.52
CA ALA A 475 5.16 -4.02 12.56
C ALA A 475 4.37 -3.48 13.75
N ILE A 476 3.19 -4.04 14.03
CA ILE A 476 2.37 -3.63 15.17
C ILE A 476 3.09 -3.92 16.48
N LYS A 477 3.69 -5.10 16.63
CA LYS A 477 4.41 -5.45 17.87
C LYS A 477 5.62 -4.54 18.11
N ILE A 478 6.30 -4.11 17.04
CA ILE A 478 7.40 -3.13 17.12
C ILE A 478 6.91 -1.76 17.58
N LEU A 479 5.75 -1.32 17.09
CA LEU A 479 5.22 0.02 17.30
C LEU A 479 4.35 0.13 18.56
N ARG A 480 3.67 -0.96 18.90
CA ARG A 480 2.76 -1.08 20.04
C ARG A 480 3.11 -2.33 20.84
N PRO A 481 4.27 -2.34 21.55
CA PRO A 481 4.69 -3.49 22.36
C PRO A 481 3.76 -3.80 23.53
N ASP A 482 2.93 -2.84 23.92
CA ASP A 482 1.88 -2.91 24.94
C ASP A 482 0.71 -3.80 24.52
N LEU A 483 0.47 -4.00 23.22
CA LEU A 483 -0.65 -4.78 22.74
C LEU A 483 -0.38 -6.30 22.72
N ASN A 484 -1.39 -7.07 23.01
CA ASN A 484 -1.44 -8.50 22.70
C ASN A 484 -1.73 -8.64 21.19
N VAL A 485 -0.70 -8.98 20.42
CA VAL A 485 -0.81 -9.17 18.97
C VAL A 485 -1.09 -10.63 18.69
N ILE A 486 -2.31 -10.92 18.22
CA ILE A 486 -2.81 -12.27 18.01
C ILE A 486 -3.10 -12.48 16.52
N VAL A 487 -2.43 -13.45 15.92
CA VAL A 487 -2.66 -13.87 14.52
C VAL A 487 -3.58 -15.08 14.51
N ILE A 488 -4.67 -14.99 13.75
CA ILE A 488 -5.61 -16.11 13.55
C ILE A 488 -5.78 -16.33 12.05
N SER A 489 -5.27 -17.43 11.54
CA SER A 489 -5.39 -17.77 10.12
C SER A 489 -5.35 -19.27 9.85
N GLY A 490 -5.53 -19.65 8.58
CA GLY A 490 -5.49 -21.04 8.14
C GLY A 490 -4.09 -21.50 7.74
N ASP A 491 -3.94 -22.81 7.58
CA ASP A 491 -2.71 -23.46 7.11
C ASP A 491 -2.30 -23.02 5.70
N GLY A 492 -3.24 -22.90 4.76
CA GLY A 492 -2.95 -22.40 3.42
C GLY A 492 -2.45 -20.96 3.41
N ASP A 493 -2.93 -20.12 4.32
CA ASP A 493 -2.52 -18.72 4.44
C ASP A 493 -1.13 -18.58 5.11
N LEU A 494 -0.89 -19.30 6.21
CA LEU A 494 0.35 -19.16 6.99
C LEU A 494 1.50 -20.00 6.45
N VAL A 495 1.23 -21.22 5.97
CA VAL A 495 2.26 -22.20 5.63
C VAL A 495 2.60 -22.23 4.15
N ASN A 496 1.60 -22.02 3.27
CA ASN A 496 1.84 -21.95 1.82
C ASN A 496 2.26 -20.55 1.40
N ILE A 497 1.28 -19.70 1.11
CA ILE A 497 1.55 -18.36 0.55
C ILE A 497 2.29 -17.44 1.53
N GLY A 498 2.08 -17.62 2.83
CA GLY A 498 2.78 -16.89 3.91
C GLY A 498 4.06 -17.56 4.41
N GLY A 499 4.48 -18.68 3.84
CA GLY A 499 5.59 -19.49 4.36
C GLY A 499 6.91 -18.75 4.51
N ASN A 500 7.25 -17.87 3.57
CA ASN A 500 8.44 -17.01 3.67
C ASN A 500 8.36 -16.07 4.88
N HIS A 501 7.21 -15.43 5.08
CA HIS A 501 7.00 -14.53 6.22
C HIS A 501 6.95 -15.29 7.55
N LEU A 502 6.45 -16.54 7.55
CA LEU A 502 6.48 -17.40 8.73
C LEU A 502 7.92 -17.74 9.13
N LEU A 503 8.77 -18.11 8.16
CA LEU A 503 10.20 -18.36 8.38
C LEU A 503 10.87 -17.16 9.07
N HIS A 504 10.70 -15.97 8.50
CA HIS A 504 11.37 -14.76 8.99
C HIS A 504 10.82 -14.30 10.35
N THR A 505 9.51 -14.31 10.54
CA THR A 505 8.88 -13.96 11.83
C THR A 505 9.33 -14.90 12.95
N ALA A 506 9.44 -16.19 12.67
CA ALA A 506 9.91 -17.18 13.64
C ALA A 506 11.39 -16.98 14.00
N ARG A 507 12.24 -16.58 13.05
CA ARG A 507 13.65 -16.24 13.31
C ARG A 507 13.83 -15.02 14.19
N GLU A 508 12.96 -14.02 14.03
CA GLU A 508 13.00 -12.74 14.76
C GLU A 508 12.43 -12.86 16.17
N LYS A 509 11.69 -13.93 16.47
CA LYS A 509 11.17 -14.29 17.81
C LYS A 509 10.33 -13.20 18.50
N PHE A 510 9.63 -12.37 17.73
CA PHE A 510 8.72 -11.36 18.29
C PHE A 510 7.67 -12.01 19.20
N ASP A 511 7.24 -11.29 20.23
CA ASP A 511 6.15 -11.71 21.12
C ASP A 511 4.78 -11.61 20.43
N ILE A 512 4.51 -12.56 19.54
CA ILE A 512 3.31 -12.68 18.72
C ILE A 512 2.68 -14.05 18.99
N LYS A 513 1.37 -14.09 19.13
CA LYS A 513 0.59 -15.34 19.35
C LYS A 513 -0.06 -15.77 18.06
N ILE A 514 0.36 -16.89 17.49
CA ILE A 514 -0.13 -17.39 16.20
C ILE A 514 -0.97 -18.64 16.41
N PHE A 515 -2.23 -18.57 16.01
CA PHE A 515 -3.17 -19.70 15.96
C PHE A 515 -3.41 -20.08 14.50
N CYS A 516 -2.78 -21.17 14.07
CA CYS A 516 -2.97 -21.79 12.77
C CYS A 516 -4.14 -22.75 12.81
N LEU A 517 -5.29 -22.34 12.29
CA LEU A 517 -6.48 -23.20 12.19
C LEU A 517 -6.32 -24.15 11.01
N ASN A 518 -5.60 -25.25 11.26
CA ASN A 518 -5.24 -26.22 10.25
C ASN A 518 -6.45 -27.12 9.91
N ASN A 519 -7.06 -26.84 8.76
CA ASN A 519 -8.15 -27.64 8.22
C ASN A 519 -7.69 -28.63 7.13
N GLN A 520 -6.38 -28.70 6.89
CA GLN A 520 -5.68 -29.63 6.01
C GLN A 520 -6.06 -29.49 4.52
N ASN A 521 -6.64 -28.36 4.13
CA ASN A 521 -6.97 -28.04 2.74
C ASN A 521 -7.35 -26.57 2.55
N TYR A 522 -7.44 -26.14 1.29
CA TYR A 522 -8.09 -24.87 0.93
C TYR A 522 -9.62 -25.03 0.91
N GLY A 523 -10.24 -25.00 2.11
CA GLY A 523 -11.66 -25.31 2.25
C GLY A 523 -12.60 -24.32 1.54
N MET A 524 -12.26 -23.02 1.47
CA MET A 524 -13.10 -22.00 0.86
C MET A 524 -13.18 -22.12 -0.66
N THR A 525 -12.13 -22.58 -1.31
CA THR A 525 -12.02 -22.69 -2.77
C THR A 525 -12.37 -24.09 -3.30
N GLY A 526 -12.77 -25.03 -2.44
CA GLY A 526 -13.28 -26.33 -2.90
C GLY A 526 -12.43 -27.55 -2.52
N GLY A 527 -11.53 -27.42 -1.55
CA GLY A 527 -10.82 -28.56 -0.95
C GLY A 527 -9.54 -29.01 -1.66
N GLN A 528 -8.82 -28.07 -2.29
CA GLN A 528 -7.48 -28.30 -2.83
C GLN A 528 -6.48 -28.61 -1.70
N PRO A 529 -5.37 -29.34 -1.96
CA PRO A 529 -4.38 -29.64 -0.94
C PRO A 529 -3.63 -28.38 -0.49
N SER A 530 -3.36 -28.26 0.80
CA SER A 530 -2.50 -27.24 1.41
C SER A 530 -1.13 -27.83 1.76
N GLY A 531 -0.19 -27.00 2.23
CA GLY A 531 1.15 -27.45 2.64
C GLY A 531 1.16 -28.37 3.85
N THR A 532 0.05 -28.54 4.55
CA THR A 532 -0.11 -29.44 5.71
C THR A 532 -0.98 -30.66 5.40
N THR A 533 -1.47 -30.81 4.18
CA THR A 533 -2.30 -31.95 3.77
C THR A 533 -1.48 -33.23 3.82
N PRO A 534 -1.89 -34.28 4.57
CA PRO A 534 -1.16 -35.54 4.63
C PRO A 534 -1.03 -36.21 3.26
N ASP A 535 0.10 -36.88 3.00
CA ASP A 535 0.37 -37.60 1.74
C ASP A 535 -0.69 -38.62 1.39
N SER A 536 -1.27 -39.28 2.41
CA SER A 536 -2.31 -40.29 2.23
C SER A 536 -3.71 -39.70 2.01
N ALA A 537 -3.87 -38.37 2.06
CA ALA A 537 -5.18 -37.74 2.00
C ALA A 537 -5.72 -37.66 0.57
N ILE A 538 -7.03 -37.86 0.44
CA ILE A 538 -7.78 -37.65 -0.80
C ILE A 538 -8.28 -36.20 -0.83
N THR A 539 -7.88 -35.44 -1.83
CA THR A 539 -8.29 -34.03 -2.01
C THR A 539 -9.16 -33.83 -3.25
N SER A 540 -9.56 -32.60 -3.54
CA SER A 540 -10.32 -32.27 -4.75
C SER A 540 -9.47 -32.33 -6.03
N VAL A 541 -8.16 -32.19 -5.90
CA VAL A 541 -7.17 -32.29 -6.96
C VAL A 541 -6.25 -33.47 -6.66
N ASN A 542 -6.02 -34.35 -7.61
CA ASN A 542 -5.12 -35.50 -7.45
C ASN A 542 -3.66 -35.02 -7.54
N PHE A 543 -3.19 -34.36 -6.48
CA PHE A 543 -1.83 -33.82 -6.38
C PHE A 543 -1.26 -34.22 -5.02
N SER A 544 -0.18 -34.99 -5.03
CA SER A 544 0.55 -35.41 -3.82
C SER A 544 1.76 -34.51 -3.63
N GLN A 545 1.96 -34.03 -2.42
CA GLN A 545 3.13 -33.28 -2.00
C GLN A 545 3.48 -33.68 -0.56
N THR A 546 4.77 -33.74 -0.24
CA THR A 546 5.19 -33.99 1.14
C THR A 546 4.74 -32.86 2.06
N PRO A 547 3.97 -33.15 3.12
CA PRO A 547 3.47 -32.11 4.02
C PRO A 547 4.61 -31.46 4.81
N VAL A 548 4.48 -30.16 5.08
CA VAL A 548 5.40 -29.42 5.95
C VAL A 548 5.25 -29.93 7.39
N ASN A 549 6.34 -30.43 7.96
CA ASN A 549 6.40 -30.73 9.38
C ASN A 549 6.67 -29.45 10.18
N LEU A 550 5.60 -28.81 10.63
CA LEU A 550 5.67 -27.52 11.34
C LEU A 550 6.48 -27.61 12.63
N LYS A 551 6.42 -28.71 13.37
CA LYS A 551 7.21 -28.91 14.59
C LYS A 551 8.70 -28.94 14.28
N SER A 552 9.11 -29.74 13.31
CA SER A 552 10.52 -29.81 12.91
C SER A 552 11.03 -28.48 12.34
N PHE A 553 10.20 -27.78 11.59
CA PHE A 553 10.55 -26.50 11.00
C PHE A 553 10.67 -25.39 12.06
N LEU A 554 9.63 -25.18 12.87
CA LEU A 554 9.56 -24.05 13.80
C LEU A 554 10.30 -24.34 15.12
N TYR A 555 9.97 -25.45 15.77
CA TYR A 555 10.49 -25.73 17.10
C TYR A 555 11.90 -26.31 17.08
N ASP A 556 12.16 -27.34 16.26
CA ASP A 556 13.49 -27.97 16.19
C ASP A 556 14.46 -27.11 15.39
N GLY A 557 14.05 -26.59 14.24
CA GLY A 557 14.88 -25.80 13.32
C GLY A 557 15.11 -24.38 13.81
N LEU A 558 14.03 -23.58 13.94
CA LEU A 558 14.11 -22.16 14.25
C LEU A 558 14.13 -21.83 15.74
N LYS A 559 14.01 -22.85 16.62
CA LYS A 559 14.11 -22.70 18.07
C LYS A 559 13.10 -21.69 18.64
N VAL A 560 11.86 -21.71 18.14
CA VAL A 560 10.78 -20.86 18.71
C VAL A 560 10.49 -21.25 20.16
N GLY A 561 10.04 -20.27 20.96
CA GLY A 561 9.82 -20.45 22.40
C GLY A 561 8.69 -21.44 22.70
N PHE A 562 7.56 -21.33 21.99
CA PHE A 562 6.40 -22.17 22.20
C PHE A 562 5.85 -22.70 20.88
N PHE A 563 5.68 -24.01 20.80
CA PHE A 563 4.98 -24.69 19.71
C PHE A 563 4.02 -25.75 20.27
N ALA A 564 2.80 -25.82 19.74
CA ALA A 564 1.87 -26.86 20.10
C ALA A 564 1.04 -27.32 18.89
N THR A 565 0.67 -28.60 18.90
CA THR A 565 -0.36 -29.18 18.01
C THR A 565 -1.47 -29.74 18.89
N THR A 566 -2.71 -29.37 18.59
CA THR A 566 -3.87 -29.84 19.36
C THR A 566 -5.12 -29.94 18.50
N PRO A 567 -5.98 -30.96 18.66
CA PRO A 567 -7.32 -30.89 18.11
C PRO A 567 -8.09 -29.74 18.78
N VAL A 568 -9.06 -29.18 18.08
CA VAL A 568 -9.85 -28.06 18.60
C VAL A 568 -10.58 -28.43 19.90
N LEU A 569 -11.08 -29.62 20.00
CA LEU A 569 -11.68 -30.15 21.25
C LEU A 569 -10.58 -30.50 22.24
N GLY A 570 -10.55 -29.80 23.39
CA GLY A 570 -9.51 -29.93 24.40
C GLY A 570 -8.35 -28.94 24.26
N ALA A 571 -8.45 -27.94 23.37
CA ALA A 571 -7.41 -26.94 23.16
C ALA A 571 -7.35 -25.83 24.24
N GLU A 572 -8.32 -25.77 25.17
CA GLU A 572 -8.49 -24.68 26.13
C GLU A 572 -7.21 -24.35 26.91
N GLU A 573 -6.64 -25.35 27.58
CA GLU A 573 -5.42 -25.19 28.39
C GLU A 573 -4.21 -24.81 27.53
N ILE A 574 -4.12 -25.34 26.31
CA ILE A 574 -3.03 -25.03 25.39
C ILE A 574 -3.14 -23.58 24.88
N ILE A 575 -4.36 -23.14 24.54
CA ILE A 575 -4.61 -21.76 24.14
C ILE A 575 -4.26 -20.80 25.29
N LYS A 576 -4.64 -21.15 26.53
CA LYS A 576 -4.32 -20.35 27.71
C LYS A 576 -2.80 -20.24 27.92
N LYS A 577 -2.08 -21.36 27.91
CA LYS A 577 -0.61 -21.37 27.99
C LYS A 577 0.03 -20.55 26.89
N ALA A 578 -0.41 -20.71 25.64
CA ALA A 578 0.10 -19.99 24.48
C ALA A 578 -0.08 -18.46 24.60
N LEU A 579 -1.24 -18.00 25.08
CA LEU A 579 -1.53 -16.59 25.28
C LEU A 579 -0.70 -15.96 26.41
N LEU A 580 -0.40 -16.73 27.45
CA LEU A 580 0.40 -16.29 28.60
C LEU A 580 1.91 -16.41 28.38
N HIS A 581 2.37 -17.24 27.44
CA HIS A 581 3.79 -17.39 27.12
C HIS A 581 4.38 -16.07 26.61
N LYS A 582 5.57 -15.69 27.09
CA LYS A 582 6.30 -14.51 26.58
C LYS A 582 7.18 -14.92 25.40
N GLY A 583 7.04 -14.23 24.28
CA GLY A 583 7.80 -14.48 23.05
C GLY A 583 6.96 -15.13 21.94
N PHE A 584 7.64 -15.56 20.90
CA PHE A 584 7.01 -16.16 19.72
C PHE A 584 6.27 -17.45 20.07
N THR A 585 5.01 -17.52 19.71
CA THR A 585 4.13 -18.64 20.00
C THR A 585 3.43 -19.10 18.74
N PHE A 586 3.49 -20.39 18.44
CA PHE A 586 2.74 -21.01 17.33
C PHE A 586 1.92 -22.18 17.82
N VAL A 587 0.61 -22.13 17.63
CA VAL A 587 -0.31 -23.21 17.95
C VAL A 587 -1.01 -23.68 16.69
N GLU A 588 -0.75 -24.93 16.31
CA GLU A 588 -1.47 -25.62 15.27
C GLU A 588 -2.75 -26.23 15.85
N ILE A 589 -3.90 -25.69 15.46
CA ILE A 589 -5.21 -26.17 15.86
C ILE A 589 -5.77 -27.07 14.76
N LEU A 590 -5.80 -28.37 14.98
CA LEU A 590 -6.37 -29.34 14.04
C LEU A 590 -7.90 -29.20 14.02
N SER A 591 -8.39 -28.58 12.96
CA SER A 591 -9.80 -28.24 12.74
C SER A 591 -10.24 -28.68 11.34
N SER A 592 -10.17 -29.97 11.08
CA SER A 592 -10.40 -30.58 9.76
C SER A 592 -11.70 -30.11 9.11
N CYS A 593 -11.62 -29.78 7.82
CA CYS A 593 -12.75 -29.31 7.03
C CYS A 593 -13.79 -30.42 6.88
N ILE A 594 -14.95 -30.25 7.49
CA ILE A 594 -16.05 -31.24 7.45
C ILE A 594 -16.73 -31.32 6.07
N THR A 595 -16.66 -30.26 5.28
CA THR A 595 -17.34 -30.19 3.98
C THR A 595 -16.58 -30.93 2.88
N TYR A 596 -15.26 -30.78 2.84
CA TYR A 596 -14.41 -31.35 1.79
C TYR A 596 -13.45 -32.43 2.31
N PHE A 597 -12.61 -32.10 3.29
CA PHE A 597 -11.54 -33.01 3.75
C PHE A 597 -12.07 -34.23 4.49
N ALA A 598 -12.87 -34.02 5.54
CA ALA A 598 -13.35 -35.09 6.38
C ALA A 598 -14.26 -36.10 5.64
N LYS A 599 -15.05 -35.62 4.67
CA LYS A 599 -15.90 -36.51 3.84
C LYS A 599 -15.08 -37.52 3.03
N LYS A 600 -13.91 -37.11 2.57
CA LYS A 600 -13.02 -37.95 1.75
C LYS A 600 -12.04 -38.75 2.59
N ASN A 601 -11.75 -38.29 3.82
CA ASN A 601 -10.74 -38.84 4.72
C ASN A 601 -11.27 -39.09 6.13
N PRO A 602 -12.35 -39.88 6.31
CA PRO A 602 -12.99 -40.05 7.61
C PRO A 602 -12.06 -40.64 8.67
N GLU A 603 -11.13 -41.51 8.28
CA GLU A 603 -10.19 -42.12 9.22
C GLU A 603 -9.18 -41.13 9.80
N LEU A 604 -8.71 -40.18 8.97
CA LEU A 604 -7.71 -39.17 9.38
C LEU A 604 -8.28 -38.19 10.40
N VAL A 605 -9.59 -37.97 10.41
CA VAL A 605 -10.25 -36.97 11.25
C VAL A 605 -10.97 -37.57 12.47
N LYS A 606 -10.86 -38.86 12.71
CA LYS A 606 -11.41 -39.48 13.91
C LYS A 606 -10.86 -38.82 15.18
N PRO A 607 -11.70 -38.48 16.17
CA PRO A 607 -11.26 -37.80 17.40
C PRO A 607 -10.09 -38.50 18.09
N GLU A 608 -10.10 -39.83 18.13
CA GLU A 608 -9.04 -40.66 18.71
C GLU A 608 -7.69 -40.50 17.99
N ASN A 609 -7.70 -40.35 16.64
CA ASN A 609 -6.49 -40.16 15.86
C ASN A 609 -5.97 -38.71 15.99
N LEU A 610 -6.86 -37.74 16.00
CA LEU A 610 -6.49 -36.33 16.23
C LEU A 610 -5.92 -36.12 17.65
N LYS A 611 -6.52 -36.79 18.67
CA LYS A 611 -6.06 -36.71 20.06
C LYS A 611 -4.64 -37.26 20.24
N LYS A 612 -4.24 -38.27 19.47
CA LYS A 612 -2.87 -38.80 19.48
C LYS A 612 -1.82 -37.78 19.01
N LEU A 613 -2.22 -36.74 18.27
CA LEU A 613 -1.34 -35.67 17.75
C LEU A 613 -1.17 -34.52 18.75
N GLN A 614 -1.95 -34.51 19.85
CA GLN A 614 -1.85 -33.44 20.84
C GLN A 614 -0.50 -33.46 21.56
N ARG A 615 0.26 -32.38 21.42
CA ARG A 615 1.58 -32.20 22.04
C ARG A 615 1.86 -30.70 22.27
N VAL A 616 2.65 -30.45 23.30
CA VAL A 616 3.18 -29.10 23.62
C VAL A 616 4.68 -29.19 23.74
N TRP A 617 5.38 -28.25 23.16
CA TRP A 617 6.81 -28.06 23.29
C TRP A 617 7.07 -26.61 23.70
N GLU A 618 7.75 -26.42 24.81
CA GLU A 618 8.05 -25.12 25.39
C GLU A 618 9.54 -25.08 25.77
N ARG A 619 10.19 -23.95 25.51
CA ARG A 619 11.56 -23.66 25.96
C ARG A 619 11.45 -22.66 27.08
N GLU A 620 12.26 -22.83 28.11
CA GLU A 620 12.50 -21.79 29.09
C GLU A 620 13.09 -20.57 28.36
N ASN A 621 12.59 -19.37 28.70
CA ASN A 621 13.14 -18.15 28.13
C ASN A 621 14.62 -18.04 28.58
N GLU A 622 15.55 -18.30 27.69
CA GLU A 622 16.93 -17.86 27.89
C GLU A 622 16.85 -16.33 27.96
N ASN A 623 17.09 -15.79 29.15
CA ASN A 623 17.17 -14.34 29.37
C ASN A 623 18.23 -13.79 28.40
N ASN A 624 17.80 -13.13 27.34
CA ASN A 624 18.68 -12.25 26.60
C ASN A 624 18.77 -10.95 27.42
N ASP A 625 19.84 -10.86 28.22
CA ASP A 625 20.34 -9.59 28.73
C ASP A 625 20.79 -8.66 27.59
#